data_fa50131224fe3f4de047fe31bb15538b
#
_entry.id   fa50131224fe3f4de047fe31bb15538b
#
_cell.length_a   1.000
_cell.length_b   1.000
_cell.length_c   1.000
_cell.angle_alpha   90.00
_cell.angle_beta   90.00
_cell.angle_gamma   90.00
#
_symmetry.space_group_name_H-M   'P 1'
#
loop_
_entity.id
_entity.type
_entity.pdbx_description
1 polymer ?
#
loop_
_entity_poly.entity_id
_entity_poly.type
_entity_poly.pdbx_seq_one_letter_code
_entity_poly.pdbx_strand_id
1 'polypeptide(L)'
;MNRTTLEQWAILDCVFTTGSFARAAETLHRSQSSISYNLAQLQTLLGVTLLVPEGRRTVLTPTGATLLLQVRPLLKTFSYVEAQAATLQDGMRSQLNVVVDVIYPRERLFSALQQFQQRWPHIRVKLTEVTESMFPSMPAVDDADVMIVTDRQNIAGRGEWLMNVDFIAVAHRDHPLLSVSGPLTEALLGNWPRIQITDGGDTAAGDSHNWDFSTLDAAAGAVVAGLGYGWLPQAYIQQQLAAGILQPLPLSHGTHRVTPLHIILRQDVPPDEPVSFLISALKMALDTTPPDAAPR
;
A
#
# COMPACT_ATOMS: atom_id res chain seq x y z
N MET A 1 15.51 34.25 0.55
CA MET A 1 15.88 33.58 1.82
C MET A 1 14.59 33.23 2.53
N ASN A 2 14.39 31.99 2.97
CA ASN A 2 13.16 31.58 3.67
C ASN A 2 13.07 32.27 5.03
N ARG A 3 11.87 32.75 5.40
CA ARG A 3 11.65 33.41 6.69
C ARG A 3 11.56 32.42 7.86
N THR A 4 11.15 31.19 7.58
CA THR A 4 10.95 30.12 8.56
C THR A 4 11.98 29.01 8.36
N THR A 5 12.19 28.17 9.37
CA THR A 5 13.15 27.06 9.35
C THR A 5 12.45 25.72 9.33
N LEU A 6 13.08 24.68 8.75
CA LEU A 6 12.57 23.30 8.79
C LEU A 6 12.35 22.82 10.23
N GLU A 7 13.23 23.20 11.15
CA GLU A 7 13.11 22.87 12.55
C GLU A 7 11.82 23.41 13.18
N GLN A 8 11.44 24.66 12.89
CA GLN A 8 10.18 25.23 13.39
C GLN A 8 8.97 24.45 12.90
N TRP A 9 8.97 23.99 11.64
CA TRP A 9 7.92 23.17 11.07
C TRP A 9 7.91 21.75 11.64
N ALA A 10 9.07 21.15 11.89
CA ALA A 10 9.18 19.84 12.55
C ALA A 10 8.63 19.90 13.99
N ILE A 11 8.89 20.98 14.70
CA ILE A 11 8.32 21.22 16.03
C ILE A 11 6.79 21.31 15.95
N LEU A 12 6.24 22.02 14.96
CA LEU A 12 4.79 22.11 14.75
C LEU A 12 4.17 20.72 14.53
N ASP A 13 4.78 19.94 13.66
CA ASP A 13 4.32 18.58 13.36
C ASP A 13 4.37 17.65 14.59
N CYS A 14 5.45 17.74 15.37
CA CYS A 14 5.58 16.97 16.60
C CYS A 14 4.54 17.35 17.66
N VAL A 15 4.27 18.65 17.86
CA VAL A 15 3.24 19.10 18.80
C VAL A 15 1.85 18.66 18.36
N PHE A 16 1.55 18.71 17.07
CA PHE A 16 0.28 18.22 16.54
C PHE A 16 0.13 16.71 16.75
N THR A 17 1.15 15.94 16.40
CA THR A 17 1.13 14.47 16.48
C THR A 17 1.03 13.96 17.92
N THR A 18 1.73 14.62 18.86
CA THR A 18 1.70 14.25 20.29
C THR A 18 0.53 14.89 21.05
N GLY A 19 -0.10 15.92 20.47
CA GLY A 19 -1.21 16.67 21.06
C GLY A 19 -0.84 17.52 22.27
N SER A 20 0.46 17.67 22.58
CA SER A 20 0.93 18.36 23.80
C SER A 20 2.35 18.91 23.64
N PHE A 21 2.54 20.16 24.09
CA PHE A 21 3.87 20.80 24.14
C PHE A 21 4.85 20.03 25.03
N ALA A 22 4.39 19.47 26.15
CA ALA A 22 5.23 18.68 27.04
C ALA A 22 5.72 17.39 26.39
N ARG A 23 4.82 16.63 25.76
CA ARG A 23 5.20 15.41 25.06
C ARG A 23 6.11 15.67 23.86
N ALA A 24 5.84 16.74 23.10
CA ALA A 24 6.73 17.15 22.02
C ALA A 24 8.13 17.52 22.52
N ALA A 25 8.22 18.18 23.68
CA ALA A 25 9.49 18.51 24.31
C ALA A 25 10.29 17.24 24.69
N GLU A 26 9.63 16.25 25.27
CA GLU A 26 10.21 14.94 25.58
C GLU A 26 10.69 14.23 24.29
N THR A 27 9.83 14.16 23.28
CA THR A 27 10.14 13.49 22.00
C THR A 27 11.32 14.13 21.28
N LEU A 28 11.42 15.46 21.32
CA LEU A 28 12.48 16.23 20.65
C LEU A 28 13.70 16.49 21.55
N HIS A 29 13.71 15.95 22.78
CA HIS A 29 14.77 16.17 23.78
C HIS A 29 15.07 17.67 24.04
N ARG A 30 14.01 18.47 24.16
CA ARG A 30 14.09 19.93 24.35
C ARG A 30 13.26 20.38 25.56
N SER A 31 13.46 21.62 25.98
CA SER A 31 12.59 22.22 27.00
C SER A 31 11.25 22.65 26.39
N GLN A 32 10.18 22.58 27.16
CA GLN A 32 8.84 23.04 26.73
C GLN A 32 8.86 24.56 26.38
N SER A 33 9.67 25.36 27.06
CA SER A 33 9.85 26.78 26.75
C SER A 33 10.47 27.00 25.37
N SER A 34 11.45 26.18 24.99
CA SER A 34 12.05 26.22 23.65
C SER A 34 11.02 25.86 22.55
N ILE A 35 10.20 24.82 22.77
CA ILE A 35 9.11 24.44 21.84
C ILE A 35 8.12 25.59 21.67
N SER A 36 7.66 26.19 22.80
CA SER A 36 6.72 27.32 22.79
C SER A 36 7.28 28.56 22.08
N TYR A 37 8.54 28.87 22.32
CA TYR A 37 9.22 30.00 21.67
C TYR A 37 9.32 29.81 20.15
N ASN A 38 9.77 28.65 19.69
CA ASN A 38 9.90 28.38 18.26
C ASN A 38 8.55 28.45 17.54
N LEU A 39 7.47 27.93 18.13
CA LEU A 39 6.14 27.99 17.53
C LEU A 39 5.56 29.41 17.54
N ALA A 40 5.76 30.18 18.61
CA ALA A 40 5.37 31.57 18.62
C ALA A 40 6.10 32.39 17.54
N GLN A 41 7.40 32.16 17.37
CA GLN A 41 8.20 32.77 16.32
C GLN A 41 7.72 32.36 14.92
N LEU A 42 7.44 31.06 14.67
CA LEU A 42 6.90 30.58 13.41
C LEU A 42 5.60 31.31 13.05
N GLN A 43 4.64 31.37 13.97
CA GLN A 43 3.35 32.04 13.78
C GLN A 43 3.54 33.55 13.50
N THR A 44 4.44 34.21 14.22
CA THR A 44 4.77 35.64 14.03
C THR A 44 5.35 35.86 12.62
N LEU A 45 6.30 35.05 12.18
CA LEU A 45 6.92 35.16 10.85
C LEU A 45 5.96 34.96 9.72
N LEU A 46 4.97 34.05 9.90
CA LEU A 46 3.93 33.77 8.92
C LEU A 46 2.74 34.72 8.97
N GLY A 47 2.55 35.41 10.10
CA GLY A 47 1.40 36.29 10.34
C GLY A 47 0.09 35.54 10.53
N VAL A 48 0.12 34.24 10.90
CA VAL A 48 -1.08 33.39 11.06
C VAL A 48 -0.98 32.55 12.33
N THR A 49 -2.12 32.25 12.93
CA THR A 49 -2.24 31.30 14.03
C THR A 49 -2.35 29.89 13.49
N LEU A 50 -1.44 29.00 13.91
CA LEU A 50 -1.37 27.61 13.44
C LEU A 50 -1.98 26.63 14.45
N LEU A 51 -1.91 26.95 15.75
CA LEU A 51 -2.35 26.10 16.86
C LEU A 51 -3.28 26.88 17.79
N VAL A 52 -4.30 26.18 18.29
CA VAL A 52 -5.22 26.69 19.32
C VAL A 52 -5.41 25.64 20.41
N PRO A 53 -5.64 26.08 21.67
CA PRO A 53 -5.99 25.16 22.73
C PRO A 53 -7.44 24.66 22.54
N GLU A 54 -7.65 23.34 22.70
CA GLU A 54 -8.96 22.71 22.75
C GLU A 54 -9.03 21.81 23.98
N GLY A 55 -9.60 22.34 25.06
CA GLY A 55 -9.60 21.67 26.36
C GLY A 55 -8.17 21.45 26.88
N ARG A 56 -7.79 20.16 27.02
CA ARG A 56 -6.44 19.77 27.48
C ARG A 56 -5.48 19.46 26.34
N ARG A 57 -5.90 19.62 25.09
CA ARG A 57 -5.09 19.34 23.90
C ARG A 57 -4.80 20.61 23.11
N THR A 58 -3.78 20.54 22.30
CA THR A 58 -3.45 21.55 21.31
C THR A 58 -3.79 21.01 19.94
N VAL A 59 -4.60 21.75 19.17
CA VAL A 59 -5.06 21.36 17.84
C VAL A 59 -4.66 22.39 16.79
N LEU A 60 -4.58 21.97 15.54
CA LEU A 60 -4.32 22.85 14.42
C LEU A 60 -5.56 23.72 14.09
N THR A 61 -5.32 24.95 13.74
CA THR A 61 -6.32 25.76 13.02
C THR A 61 -6.53 25.20 11.59
N PRO A 62 -7.61 25.54 10.88
CA PRO A 62 -7.76 25.17 9.47
C PRO A 62 -6.56 25.61 8.60
N THR A 63 -6.04 26.82 8.87
CA THR A 63 -4.81 27.33 8.22
C THR A 63 -3.60 26.49 8.58
N GLY A 64 -3.45 26.14 9.87
CA GLY A 64 -2.37 25.28 10.34
C GLY A 64 -2.39 23.90 9.68
N ALA A 65 -3.57 23.30 9.57
CA ALA A 65 -3.75 22.00 8.91
C ALA A 65 -3.37 22.04 7.42
N THR A 66 -3.85 23.07 6.70
CA THR A 66 -3.53 23.26 5.28
C THR A 66 -2.03 23.42 5.04
N LEU A 67 -1.36 24.25 5.84
CA LEU A 67 0.07 24.52 5.69
C LEU A 67 0.90 23.30 6.11
N LEU A 68 0.55 22.62 7.21
CA LEU A 68 1.26 21.45 7.66
C LEU A 68 1.17 20.30 6.64
N LEU A 69 0.01 20.11 5.99
CA LEU A 69 -0.17 19.13 4.92
C LEU A 69 0.83 19.37 3.77
N GLN A 70 1.09 20.64 3.41
CA GLN A 70 2.05 20.98 2.36
C GLN A 70 3.51 20.83 2.81
N VAL A 71 3.79 21.09 4.09
CA VAL A 71 5.17 21.09 4.63
C VAL A 71 5.65 19.68 5.00
N ARG A 72 4.75 18.80 5.43
CA ARG A 72 5.10 17.42 5.80
C ARG A 72 5.94 16.68 4.74
N PRO A 73 5.59 16.69 3.45
CA PRO A 73 6.43 16.10 2.41
C PRO A 73 7.84 16.72 2.37
N LEU A 74 7.96 18.04 2.55
CA LEU A 74 9.26 18.73 2.55
C LEU A 74 10.15 18.34 3.74
N LEU A 75 9.56 18.25 4.95
CA LEU A 75 10.28 17.77 6.14
C LEU A 75 10.82 16.36 5.92
N LYS A 76 10.01 15.51 5.32
CA LYS A 76 10.37 14.14 5.00
C LYS A 76 11.50 14.05 3.99
N THR A 77 11.41 14.83 2.92
CA THR A 77 12.49 14.93 1.92
C THR A 77 13.80 15.39 2.55
N PHE A 78 13.73 16.33 3.47
CA PHE A 78 14.93 16.82 4.18
C PHE A 78 15.54 15.73 5.07
N SER A 79 14.73 15.04 5.89
CA SER A 79 15.20 13.90 6.70
C SER A 79 15.83 12.79 5.85
N TYR A 80 15.31 12.59 4.64
CA TYR A 80 15.90 11.65 3.69
C TYR A 80 17.29 12.09 3.20
N VAL A 81 17.48 13.39 2.90
CA VAL A 81 18.79 13.94 2.51
C VAL A 81 19.82 13.75 3.64
N GLU A 82 19.41 13.95 4.90
CA GLU A 82 20.27 13.72 6.06
C GLU A 82 20.63 12.23 6.19
N ALA A 83 19.64 11.33 6.05
CA ALA A 83 19.86 9.89 6.06
C ALA A 83 20.78 9.44 4.90
N GLN A 84 20.60 10.03 3.72
CA GLN A 84 21.45 9.78 2.57
C GLN A 84 22.89 10.28 2.79
N ALA A 85 23.07 11.43 3.42
CA ALA A 85 24.40 11.94 3.75
C ALA A 85 25.14 10.99 4.72
N ALA A 86 24.43 10.42 5.70
CA ALA A 86 25.00 9.43 6.59
C ALA A 86 25.40 8.12 5.86
N THR A 87 24.60 7.68 4.88
CA THR A 87 24.91 6.50 4.05
C THR A 87 26.00 6.76 3.02
N LEU A 88 26.13 7.98 2.51
CA LEU A 88 27.22 8.38 1.59
C LEU A 88 28.60 8.38 2.29
N GLN A 89 28.62 8.61 3.61
CA GLN A 89 29.84 8.56 4.41
C GLN A 89 30.35 7.10 4.57
N ASP A 90 29.45 6.11 4.59
CA ASP A 90 29.75 4.68 4.69
C ASP A 90 29.62 3.92 3.35
N GLY A 91 29.22 4.58 2.29
CA GLY A 91 29.17 4.05 0.91
C GLY A 91 28.10 2.98 0.66
N MET A 92 27.20 2.68 1.60
CA MET A 92 26.24 1.59 1.42
C MET A 92 24.87 1.84 2.06
N ARG A 93 23.81 1.67 1.25
CA ARG A 93 22.42 1.57 1.72
C ARG A 93 22.28 0.35 2.65
N SER A 94 21.74 0.55 3.85
CA SER A 94 21.54 -0.54 4.81
C SER A 94 20.16 -1.20 4.73
N GLN A 95 19.15 -0.48 4.20
CA GLN A 95 17.76 -0.96 4.13
C GLN A 95 17.07 -0.50 2.85
N LEU A 96 16.21 -1.37 2.31
CA LEU A 96 15.31 -1.13 1.19
C LEU A 96 13.87 -1.41 1.64
N ASN A 97 12.99 -0.42 1.53
CA ASN A 97 11.58 -0.53 1.90
C ASN A 97 10.72 -0.77 0.64
N VAL A 98 10.05 -1.91 0.60
CA VAL A 98 9.20 -2.33 -0.52
C VAL A 98 7.78 -2.49 -0.02
N VAL A 99 6.84 -1.83 -0.68
CA VAL A 99 5.40 -2.00 -0.47
C VAL A 99 4.82 -2.71 -1.68
N VAL A 100 4.07 -3.79 -1.45
CA VAL A 100 3.51 -4.59 -2.53
C VAL A 100 2.05 -4.92 -2.25
N ASP A 101 1.20 -4.79 -3.27
CA ASP A 101 -0.17 -5.26 -3.18
C ASP A 101 -0.21 -6.79 -3.06
N VAL A 102 -1.06 -7.32 -2.19
CA VAL A 102 -1.20 -8.77 -1.92
C VAL A 102 -1.54 -9.60 -3.15
N ILE A 103 -2.07 -8.96 -4.21
CA ILE A 103 -2.40 -9.63 -5.48
C ILE A 103 -1.18 -9.81 -6.38
N TYR A 104 -0.03 -9.17 -6.09
CA TYR A 104 1.19 -9.38 -6.89
C TYR A 104 1.68 -10.83 -6.72
N PRO A 105 2.02 -11.55 -7.81
CA PRO A 105 2.41 -12.96 -7.74
C PRO A 105 3.65 -13.16 -6.88
N ARG A 106 3.51 -13.90 -5.76
CA ARG A 106 4.56 -14.13 -4.77
C ARG A 106 5.80 -14.80 -5.36
N GLU A 107 5.63 -15.74 -6.28
CA GLU A 107 6.76 -16.41 -6.94
C GLU A 107 7.67 -15.43 -7.67
N ARG A 108 7.07 -14.46 -8.36
CA ARG A 108 7.81 -13.40 -9.07
C ARG A 108 8.51 -12.47 -8.08
N LEU A 109 7.81 -12.07 -7.02
CA LEU A 109 8.38 -11.23 -5.97
C LEU A 109 9.61 -11.89 -5.35
N PHE A 110 9.48 -13.14 -4.93
CA PHE A 110 10.58 -13.86 -4.28
C PHE A 110 11.73 -14.18 -5.23
N SER A 111 11.47 -14.43 -6.51
CA SER A 111 12.51 -14.55 -7.52
C SER A 111 13.32 -13.25 -7.67
N ALA A 112 12.65 -12.11 -7.74
CA ALA A 112 13.31 -10.81 -7.80
C ALA A 112 14.11 -10.51 -6.52
N LEU A 113 13.54 -10.79 -5.35
CA LEU A 113 14.22 -10.62 -4.06
C LEU A 113 15.43 -11.57 -3.89
N GLN A 114 15.38 -12.79 -4.43
CA GLN A 114 16.50 -13.72 -4.43
C GLN A 114 17.67 -13.18 -5.26
N GLN A 115 17.38 -12.66 -6.47
CA GLN A 115 18.39 -12.02 -7.31
C GLN A 115 18.99 -10.80 -6.61
N PHE A 116 18.13 -9.99 -5.98
CA PHE A 116 18.55 -8.83 -5.21
C PHE A 116 19.47 -9.21 -4.05
N GLN A 117 19.11 -10.22 -3.26
CA GLN A 117 19.92 -10.72 -2.14
C GLN A 117 21.31 -11.21 -2.57
N GLN A 118 21.39 -11.88 -3.72
CA GLN A 118 22.69 -12.33 -4.27
C GLN A 118 23.60 -11.16 -4.61
N ARG A 119 23.04 -10.05 -5.08
CA ARG A 119 23.82 -8.88 -5.49
C ARG A 119 24.15 -7.95 -4.30
N TRP A 120 23.22 -7.79 -3.34
CA TRP A 120 23.37 -6.93 -2.17
C TRP A 120 23.01 -7.66 -0.87
N PRO A 121 23.84 -8.63 -0.44
CA PRO A 121 23.55 -9.45 0.74
C PRO A 121 23.52 -8.66 2.05
N HIS A 122 24.10 -7.47 2.08
CA HIS A 122 24.16 -6.58 3.26
C HIS A 122 22.96 -5.64 3.38
N ILE A 123 22.15 -5.51 2.34
CA ILE A 123 20.97 -4.63 2.37
C ILE A 123 19.78 -5.41 2.95
N ARG A 124 19.25 -4.91 4.06
CA ARG A 124 18.02 -5.45 4.65
C ARG A 124 16.80 -5.03 3.80
N VAL A 125 16.01 -5.97 3.35
CA VAL A 125 14.72 -5.68 2.72
C VAL A 125 13.62 -5.69 3.77
N LYS A 126 12.85 -4.60 3.86
CA LYS A 126 11.60 -4.53 4.61
C LYS A 126 10.46 -4.56 3.60
N LEU A 127 9.76 -5.70 3.54
CA LEU A 127 8.60 -5.90 2.70
C LEU A 127 7.33 -5.64 3.51
N THR A 128 6.40 -4.85 2.96
CA THR A 128 5.08 -4.62 3.53
C THR A 128 4.03 -4.96 2.48
N GLU A 129 3.19 -5.94 2.78
CA GLU A 129 2.03 -6.27 1.94
C GLU A 129 0.86 -5.34 2.28
N VAL A 130 0.16 -4.87 1.26
CA VAL A 130 -1.01 -3.98 1.40
C VAL A 130 -2.15 -4.48 0.55
N THR A 131 -3.38 -4.17 0.97
CA THR A 131 -4.57 -4.28 0.14
C THR A 131 -4.93 -2.91 -0.43
N GLU A 132 -5.75 -2.88 -1.47
CA GLU A 132 -6.20 -1.63 -2.09
C GLU A 132 -6.80 -0.64 -1.09
N SER A 133 -7.56 -1.12 -0.12
CA SER A 133 -8.25 -0.31 0.88
C SER A 133 -7.31 0.23 1.97
N MET A 134 -6.25 -0.49 2.32
CA MET A 134 -5.29 -0.08 3.36
C MET A 134 -4.33 1.02 2.90
N PHE A 135 -4.11 1.11 1.59
CA PHE A 135 -3.01 1.88 1.02
C PHE A 135 -2.94 3.36 1.47
N PRO A 136 -4.02 4.17 1.46
CA PRO A 136 -3.91 5.60 1.75
C PRO A 136 -3.52 5.93 3.18
N SER A 137 -3.74 5.01 4.12
CA SER A 137 -3.62 5.27 5.57
C SER A 137 -2.38 4.65 6.21
N MET A 138 -1.55 3.89 5.46
CA MET A 138 -0.39 3.21 6.05
C MET A 138 0.87 4.07 6.07
N PRO A 139 1.51 4.28 7.24
CA PRO A 139 2.79 4.97 7.34
C PRO A 139 3.92 4.35 6.51
N ALA A 140 3.84 3.04 6.24
CA ALA A 140 4.84 2.33 5.44
C ALA A 140 4.93 2.83 3.98
N VAL A 141 3.83 3.34 3.43
CA VAL A 141 3.76 3.91 2.08
C VAL A 141 4.65 5.13 1.97
N ASP A 142 4.66 5.91 3.02
CA ASP A 142 5.42 7.13 3.06
C ASP A 142 6.94 6.89 3.04
N ASP A 143 7.44 5.79 3.56
CA ASP A 143 8.86 5.43 3.61
C ASP A 143 9.28 4.45 2.52
N ALA A 144 8.36 4.07 1.64
CA ALA A 144 8.64 3.11 0.59
C ALA A 144 9.63 3.66 -0.45
N ASP A 145 10.63 2.87 -0.78
CA ASP A 145 11.53 3.13 -1.92
C ASP A 145 10.89 2.67 -3.23
N VAL A 146 10.20 1.53 -3.18
CA VAL A 146 9.48 0.91 -4.31
C VAL A 146 8.09 0.50 -3.85
N MET A 147 7.08 0.85 -4.62
CA MET A 147 5.70 0.40 -4.40
C MET A 147 5.18 -0.32 -5.64
N ILE A 148 4.50 -1.45 -5.44
CA ILE A 148 3.76 -2.17 -6.48
C ILE A 148 2.29 -2.18 -6.05
N VAL A 149 1.47 -1.37 -6.70
CA VAL A 149 0.10 -1.09 -6.26
C VAL A 149 -0.88 -0.96 -7.43
N THR A 150 -2.17 -1.01 -7.13
CA THR A 150 -3.22 -0.82 -8.13
C THR A 150 -3.42 0.66 -8.49
N ASP A 151 -3.93 0.94 -9.69
CA ASP A 151 -4.15 2.32 -10.19
C ASP A 151 -5.28 3.06 -9.44
N ARG A 152 -6.19 2.32 -8.80
CA ARG A 152 -7.33 2.90 -8.08
C ARG A 152 -6.95 3.76 -6.87
N GLN A 153 -5.72 3.70 -6.46
CA GLN A 153 -5.21 4.36 -5.25
C GLN A 153 -4.82 5.82 -5.45
N ASN A 154 -5.22 6.43 -6.55
CA ASN A 154 -5.08 7.86 -6.86
C ASN A 154 -3.69 8.45 -6.56
N ILE A 155 -2.63 7.68 -6.84
CA ILE A 155 -1.26 8.16 -6.77
C ILE A 155 -0.97 8.89 -8.09
N ALA A 156 -1.60 10.01 -8.22
CA ALA A 156 -1.46 11.09 -9.20
C ALA A 156 -0.40 10.82 -10.30
N GLY A 157 -0.79 10.08 -11.37
CA GLY A 157 -0.11 10.10 -12.67
C GLY A 157 1.37 9.68 -12.72
N ARG A 158 1.88 8.95 -11.72
CA ARG A 158 3.32 8.71 -11.54
C ARG A 158 3.74 7.24 -11.47
N GLY A 159 2.81 6.32 -11.66
CA GLY A 159 3.12 4.90 -11.72
C GLY A 159 3.45 4.45 -13.14
N GLU A 160 4.54 3.72 -13.32
CA GLU A 160 4.80 2.97 -14.55
C GLU A 160 4.00 1.67 -14.50
N TRP A 161 3.23 1.37 -15.55
CA TRP A 161 2.53 0.09 -15.65
C TRP A 161 3.52 -1.09 -15.55
N LEU A 162 3.21 -2.04 -14.68
CA LEU A 162 4.03 -3.23 -14.48
C LEU A 162 3.41 -4.45 -15.15
N MET A 163 2.20 -4.81 -14.78
CA MET A 163 1.48 -5.97 -15.28
C MET A 163 -0.01 -5.89 -14.99
N ASN A 164 -0.75 -6.77 -15.61
CA ASN A 164 -2.13 -7.05 -15.25
C ASN A 164 -2.22 -8.31 -14.38
N VAL A 165 -3.09 -8.28 -13.40
CA VAL A 165 -3.47 -9.46 -12.61
C VAL A 165 -4.86 -9.90 -13.06
N ASP A 166 -4.95 -11.14 -13.55
CA ASP A 166 -6.20 -11.75 -13.95
C ASP A 166 -6.90 -12.35 -12.73
N PHE A 167 -8.15 -11.97 -12.53
CA PHE A 167 -9.05 -12.54 -11.53
C PHE A 167 -10.09 -13.42 -12.23
N ILE A 168 -10.41 -14.53 -11.62
CA ILE A 168 -11.46 -15.42 -12.09
C ILE A 168 -12.49 -15.66 -10.99
N ALA A 169 -13.77 -15.62 -11.36
CA ALA A 169 -14.86 -15.98 -10.47
C ALA A 169 -14.87 -17.50 -10.29
N VAL A 170 -14.75 -17.96 -9.05
CA VAL A 170 -14.64 -19.39 -8.70
C VAL A 170 -15.50 -19.74 -7.50
N ALA A 171 -15.86 -21.02 -7.43
CA ALA A 171 -16.42 -21.66 -6.26
C ALA A 171 -15.81 -23.06 -6.09
N HIS A 172 -16.00 -23.68 -4.91
CA HIS A 172 -15.67 -25.08 -4.71
C HIS A 172 -16.47 -25.98 -5.67
N ARG A 173 -15.86 -27.06 -6.19
CA ARG A 173 -16.48 -27.96 -7.17
C ARG A 173 -17.86 -28.49 -6.77
N ASP A 174 -18.12 -28.66 -5.48
CA ASP A 174 -19.41 -29.14 -4.95
C ASP A 174 -20.37 -27.99 -4.61
N HIS A 175 -20.04 -26.74 -4.97
CA HIS A 175 -20.88 -25.59 -4.66
C HIS A 175 -22.16 -25.61 -5.49
N PRO A 176 -23.34 -25.35 -4.90
CA PRO A 176 -24.63 -25.42 -5.60
C PRO A 176 -24.73 -24.51 -6.82
N LEU A 177 -24.02 -23.38 -6.88
CA LEU A 177 -23.98 -22.50 -8.07
C LEU A 177 -23.50 -23.23 -9.33
N LEU A 178 -22.66 -24.25 -9.21
CA LEU A 178 -22.17 -25.04 -10.35
C LEU A 178 -23.20 -26.08 -10.86
N SER A 179 -24.23 -26.35 -10.07
CA SER A 179 -25.32 -27.29 -10.46
C SER A 179 -26.50 -26.56 -11.11
N VAL A 180 -26.46 -25.23 -11.20
CA VAL A 180 -27.53 -24.43 -11.82
C VAL A 180 -27.48 -24.59 -13.34
N SER A 181 -28.59 -24.93 -13.96
CA SER A 181 -28.71 -25.01 -15.42
C SER A 181 -28.83 -23.61 -16.02
N GLY A 182 -27.87 -23.23 -16.87
CA GLY A 182 -27.84 -21.95 -17.56
C GLY A 182 -26.89 -20.90 -16.91
N PRO A 183 -26.78 -19.73 -17.52
CA PRO A 183 -25.86 -18.69 -17.02
C PRO A 183 -26.33 -18.14 -15.67
N LEU A 184 -25.37 -17.97 -14.76
CA LEU A 184 -25.62 -17.39 -13.45
C LEU A 184 -25.91 -15.88 -13.56
N THR A 185 -27.00 -15.45 -12.96
CA THR A 185 -27.41 -14.04 -12.86
C THR A 185 -26.99 -13.46 -11.51
N GLU A 186 -26.90 -12.13 -11.41
CA GLU A 186 -26.63 -11.45 -10.14
C GLU A 186 -27.63 -11.82 -9.03
N ALA A 187 -28.90 -11.96 -9.36
CA ALA A 187 -29.93 -12.38 -8.43
C ALA A 187 -29.68 -13.79 -7.85
N LEU A 188 -29.17 -14.72 -8.66
CA LEU A 188 -28.79 -16.04 -8.19
C LEU A 188 -27.54 -16.00 -7.31
N LEU A 189 -26.56 -15.18 -7.70
CA LEU A 189 -25.33 -14.98 -6.92
C LEU A 189 -25.62 -14.36 -5.54
N GLY A 190 -26.57 -13.43 -5.46
CA GLY A 190 -26.97 -12.77 -4.21
C GLY A 190 -27.55 -13.70 -3.14
N ASN A 191 -27.92 -14.94 -3.48
CA ASN A 191 -28.37 -15.94 -2.51
C ASN A 191 -27.22 -16.66 -1.78
N TRP A 192 -25.97 -16.41 -2.15
CA TRP A 192 -24.81 -17.10 -1.61
C TRP A 192 -23.77 -16.10 -1.10
N PRO A 193 -23.01 -16.46 -0.04
CA PRO A 193 -21.95 -15.60 0.45
C PRO A 193 -20.92 -15.29 -0.64
N ARG A 194 -20.70 -14.00 -0.88
CA ARG A 194 -19.59 -13.53 -1.69
C ARG A 194 -18.37 -13.30 -0.81
N ILE A 195 -17.32 -14.07 -1.06
CA ILE A 195 -16.05 -13.93 -0.36
C ILE A 195 -15.25 -12.81 -1.01
N GLN A 196 -14.86 -11.82 -0.21
CA GLN A 196 -14.06 -10.68 -0.68
C GLN A 196 -12.95 -10.34 0.31
N ILE A 197 -11.94 -9.64 -0.19
CA ILE A 197 -10.81 -9.16 0.61
C ILE A 197 -11.06 -7.70 0.93
N THR A 198 -11.08 -7.37 2.22
CA THR A 198 -11.24 -6.00 2.72
C THR A 198 -10.52 -5.86 4.05
N ASP A 199 -10.11 -4.65 4.39
CA ASP A 199 -9.46 -4.32 5.65
C ASP A 199 -10.43 -3.89 6.76
N GLY A 200 -11.75 -4.08 6.56
CA GLY A 200 -12.77 -3.69 7.54
C GLY A 200 -13.12 -2.20 7.53
N GLY A 201 -12.62 -1.44 6.54
CA GLY A 201 -13.13 -0.10 6.26
C GLY A 201 -14.58 -0.19 5.77
N ASP A 202 -15.37 0.89 5.98
CA ASP A 202 -16.80 0.98 5.64
C ASP A 202 -17.07 0.46 4.21
N THR A 203 -17.31 -0.84 4.08
CA THR A 203 -18.00 -1.35 2.91
C THR A 203 -19.41 -0.78 2.99
N ALA A 204 -19.77 0.02 2.00
CA ALA A 204 -21.11 0.59 1.89
C ALA A 204 -22.13 -0.48 2.30
N ALA A 205 -22.93 -0.18 3.32
CA ALA A 205 -23.96 -1.04 3.87
C ALA A 205 -24.99 -1.36 2.77
N GLY A 206 -24.73 -2.40 1.99
CA GLY A 206 -25.56 -2.71 0.82
C GLY A 206 -25.73 -4.18 0.53
N ASP A 207 -24.79 -5.04 0.91
CA ASP A 207 -24.86 -6.46 0.57
C ASP A 207 -24.73 -7.33 1.84
N SER A 208 -25.85 -7.73 2.38
CA SER A 208 -25.97 -8.54 3.60
C SER A 208 -25.36 -9.96 3.47
N HIS A 209 -24.89 -10.33 2.28
CA HIS A 209 -24.31 -11.65 2.00
C HIS A 209 -22.80 -11.62 1.71
N ASN A 210 -22.13 -10.48 1.86
CA ASN A 210 -20.68 -10.41 1.70
C ASN A 210 -19.98 -10.90 2.97
N TRP A 211 -18.99 -11.76 2.80
CA TRP A 211 -18.08 -12.19 3.85
C TRP A 211 -16.71 -11.59 3.61
N ASP A 212 -16.24 -10.80 4.57
CA ASP A 212 -15.05 -9.99 4.48
C ASP A 212 -13.87 -10.68 5.15
N PHE A 213 -12.78 -10.81 4.42
CA PHE A 213 -11.53 -11.39 4.90
C PHE A 213 -10.39 -10.38 4.75
N SER A 214 -9.54 -10.28 5.75
CA SER A 214 -8.42 -9.34 5.76
C SER A 214 -7.20 -9.80 4.95
N THR A 215 -7.17 -11.05 4.50
CA THR A 215 -6.04 -11.61 3.74
C THR A 215 -6.50 -12.43 2.55
N LEU A 216 -5.67 -12.44 1.50
CA LEU A 216 -5.91 -13.26 0.31
C LEU A 216 -5.93 -14.76 0.64
N ASP A 217 -5.05 -15.21 1.55
CA ASP A 217 -4.98 -16.61 2.01
C ASP A 217 -6.29 -17.05 2.67
N ALA A 218 -6.83 -16.23 3.57
CA ALA A 218 -8.08 -16.55 4.27
C ALA A 218 -9.28 -16.54 3.31
N ALA A 219 -9.34 -15.56 2.41
CA ALA A 219 -10.39 -15.49 1.39
C ALA A 219 -10.35 -16.70 0.44
N ALA A 220 -9.19 -17.06 -0.09
CA ALA A 220 -9.02 -18.25 -0.92
C ALA A 220 -9.35 -19.54 -0.17
N GLY A 221 -8.89 -19.65 1.09
CA GLY A 221 -9.25 -20.79 1.97
C GLY A 221 -10.75 -20.92 2.20
N ALA A 222 -11.46 -19.82 2.36
CA ALA A 222 -12.91 -19.81 2.53
C ALA A 222 -13.64 -20.35 1.29
N VAL A 223 -13.21 -19.94 0.08
CA VAL A 223 -13.77 -20.46 -1.18
C VAL A 223 -13.43 -21.95 -1.35
N VAL A 224 -12.20 -22.37 -1.04
CA VAL A 224 -11.79 -23.79 -1.07
C VAL A 224 -12.59 -24.63 -0.08
N ALA A 225 -12.93 -24.07 1.09
CA ALA A 225 -13.79 -24.74 2.06
C ALA A 225 -15.29 -24.78 1.68
N GLY A 226 -15.67 -24.18 0.53
CA GLY A 226 -17.04 -24.17 0.05
C GLY A 226 -17.97 -23.19 0.78
N LEU A 227 -17.43 -22.22 1.50
CA LEU A 227 -18.23 -21.24 2.28
C LEU A 227 -18.97 -20.24 1.37
N GLY A 228 -18.53 -20.10 0.12
CA GLY A 228 -19.12 -19.20 -0.85
C GLY A 228 -18.33 -19.16 -2.14
N TYR A 229 -18.51 -18.09 -2.91
CA TYR A 229 -17.82 -17.84 -4.17
C TYR A 229 -17.08 -16.50 -4.12
N GLY A 230 -16.10 -16.31 -5.00
CA GLY A 230 -15.37 -15.04 -5.09
C GLY A 230 -14.53 -14.90 -6.35
N TRP A 231 -14.05 -13.67 -6.58
CA TRP A 231 -13.04 -13.41 -7.61
C TRP A 231 -11.66 -13.48 -6.95
N LEU A 232 -10.87 -14.45 -7.38
CA LEU A 232 -9.52 -14.67 -6.86
C LEU A 232 -8.48 -14.50 -7.98
N PRO A 233 -7.27 -14.02 -7.67
CA PRO A 233 -6.18 -13.96 -8.64
C PRO A 233 -5.90 -15.37 -9.20
N GLN A 234 -6.00 -15.54 -10.53
CA GLN A 234 -5.88 -16.84 -11.16
C GLN A 234 -4.54 -17.52 -10.86
N ALA A 235 -3.45 -16.76 -10.89
CA ALA A 235 -2.13 -17.27 -10.58
C ALA A 235 -2.04 -17.84 -9.14
N TYR A 236 -2.76 -17.21 -8.18
CA TYR A 236 -2.74 -17.63 -6.78
C TYR A 236 -3.44 -18.98 -6.55
N ILE A 237 -4.52 -19.24 -7.30
CA ILE A 237 -5.34 -20.45 -7.16
C ILE A 237 -5.08 -21.48 -8.28
N GLN A 238 -3.99 -21.35 -9.03
CA GLN A 238 -3.69 -22.20 -10.18
C GLN A 238 -3.64 -23.70 -9.81
N GLN A 239 -3.08 -24.04 -8.66
CA GLN A 239 -3.01 -25.43 -8.19
C GLN A 239 -4.39 -25.98 -7.86
N GLN A 240 -5.27 -25.21 -7.25
CA GLN A 240 -6.64 -25.60 -6.91
C GLN A 240 -7.51 -25.76 -8.15
N LEU A 241 -7.29 -24.90 -9.16
CA LEU A 241 -7.95 -25.04 -10.47
C LEU A 241 -7.47 -26.30 -11.20
N ALA A 242 -6.14 -26.54 -11.25
CA ALA A 242 -5.56 -27.73 -11.89
C ALA A 242 -5.99 -29.04 -11.20
N ALA A 243 -6.14 -29.01 -9.87
CA ALA A 243 -6.64 -30.16 -9.09
C ALA A 243 -8.18 -30.33 -9.18
N GLY A 244 -8.90 -29.42 -9.84
CA GLY A 244 -10.36 -29.45 -9.94
C GLY A 244 -11.08 -29.21 -8.61
N ILE A 245 -10.39 -28.66 -7.61
CA ILE A 245 -10.98 -28.29 -6.30
C ILE A 245 -11.85 -27.03 -6.45
N LEU A 246 -11.33 -26.05 -7.17
CA LEU A 246 -12.06 -24.86 -7.57
C LEU A 246 -12.45 -24.94 -9.03
N GLN A 247 -13.64 -24.45 -9.36
CA GLN A 247 -14.13 -24.37 -10.73
C GLN A 247 -14.59 -22.96 -11.06
N PRO A 248 -14.34 -22.48 -12.30
CA PRO A 248 -14.86 -21.21 -12.78
C PRO A 248 -16.39 -21.20 -12.76
N LEU A 249 -16.98 -20.11 -12.31
CA LEU A 249 -18.41 -19.90 -12.35
C LEU A 249 -18.86 -19.54 -13.79
N PRO A 250 -19.91 -20.18 -14.33
CA PRO A 250 -20.44 -19.88 -15.66
C PRO A 250 -21.29 -18.61 -15.65
N LEU A 251 -20.65 -17.47 -15.39
CA LEU A 251 -21.31 -16.17 -15.40
C LEU A 251 -21.58 -15.74 -16.84
N SER A 252 -22.71 -15.07 -17.07
CA SER A 252 -23.00 -14.46 -18.37
C SER A 252 -22.00 -13.35 -18.72
N HIS A 253 -21.49 -12.62 -17.72
CA HIS A 253 -20.49 -11.56 -17.85
C HIS A 253 -19.62 -11.48 -16.58
N GLY A 254 -18.37 -11.04 -16.73
CA GLY A 254 -17.50 -10.73 -15.59
C GLY A 254 -16.89 -11.95 -14.88
N THR A 255 -16.87 -13.13 -15.51
CA THR A 255 -16.13 -14.30 -15.02
C THR A 255 -14.67 -13.96 -14.83
N HIS A 256 -14.09 -13.24 -15.76
CA HIS A 256 -12.74 -12.71 -15.70
C HIS A 256 -12.75 -11.20 -15.45
N ARG A 257 -11.85 -10.73 -14.59
CA ARG A 257 -11.58 -9.33 -14.32
C ARG A 257 -10.08 -9.11 -14.35
N VAL A 258 -9.67 -7.92 -14.76
CA VAL A 258 -8.26 -7.56 -14.87
C VAL A 258 -8.01 -6.36 -13.99
N THR A 259 -6.97 -6.44 -13.16
CA THR A 259 -6.53 -5.34 -12.31
C THR A 259 -5.10 -4.97 -12.69
N PRO A 260 -4.84 -3.74 -13.17
CA PRO A 260 -3.48 -3.30 -13.47
C PRO A 260 -2.70 -3.02 -12.19
N LEU A 261 -1.43 -3.41 -12.19
CA LEU A 261 -0.44 -3.06 -11.18
C LEU A 261 0.59 -2.11 -11.76
N HIS A 262 0.98 -1.12 -10.95
CA HIS A 262 1.95 -0.11 -11.31
C HIS A 262 3.12 -0.13 -10.34
N ILE A 263 4.32 0.14 -10.85
CA ILE A 263 5.49 0.47 -10.03
C ILE A 263 5.49 1.97 -9.80
N ILE A 264 5.57 2.37 -8.54
CA ILE A 264 5.70 3.75 -8.12
C ILE A 264 6.98 3.89 -7.31
N LEU A 265 7.77 4.88 -7.66
CA LEU A 265 9.00 5.21 -6.99
C LEU A 265 8.81 6.45 -6.12
N ARG A 266 9.66 6.59 -5.12
CA ARG A 266 9.76 7.80 -4.33
C ARG A 266 10.09 8.98 -5.23
N GLN A 267 9.32 10.08 -5.13
CA GLN A 267 9.33 11.16 -6.14
C GLN A 267 10.57 12.04 -6.12
N ASP A 268 11.17 12.23 -4.96
CA ASP A 268 12.12 13.30 -4.72
C ASP A 268 13.58 12.83 -4.81
N VAL A 269 13.79 11.56 -5.14
CA VAL A 269 15.12 10.98 -5.19
C VAL A 269 15.24 10.05 -6.39
N PRO A 270 16.22 10.28 -7.26
CA PRO A 270 16.51 9.32 -8.33
C PRO A 270 16.84 7.95 -7.69
N PRO A 271 16.36 6.85 -8.29
CA PRO A 271 16.63 5.52 -7.77
C PRO A 271 18.15 5.26 -7.82
N ASP A 272 18.70 4.82 -6.70
CA ASP A 272 20.07 4.34 -6.61
C ASP A 272 20.22 2.98 -7.33
N GLU A 273 21.46 2.46 -7.41
CA GLU A 273 21.73 1.20 -8.08
C GLU A 273 20.92 0.01 -7.51
N PRO A 274 20.82 -0.18 -6.17
CA PRO A 274 19.99 -1.24 -5.59
C PRO A 274 18.51 -1.14 -5.97
N VAL A 275 17.91 0.06 -5.89
CA VAL A 275 16.51 0.30 -6.28
C VAL A 275 16.30 0.01 -7.77
N SER A 276 17.17 0.52 -8.63
CA SER A 276 17.12 0.33 -10.08
C SER A 276 17.23 -1.14 -10.47
N PHE A 277 18.08 -1.89 -9.78
CA PHE A 277 18.21 -3.33 -10.01
C PHE A 277 16.95 -4.08 -9.59
N LEU A 278 16.40 -3.79 -8.39
CA LEU A 278 15.17 -4.47 -7.95
C LEU A 278 14.02 -4.24 -8.94
N ILE A 279 13.86 -3.01 -9.43
CA ILE A 279 12.86 -2.69 -10.45
C ILE A 279 13.08 -3.53 -11.72
N SER A 280 14.32 -3.62 -12.18
CA SER A 280 14.67 -4.43 -13.35
C SER A 280 14.38 -5.91 -13.12
N ALA A 281 14.72 -6.45 -11.95
CA ALA A 281 14.42 -7.82 -11.58
C ALA A 281 12.92 -8.11 -11.51
N LEU A 282 12.13 -7.20 -10.96
CA LEU A 282 10.66 -7.29 -10.93
C LEU A 282 10.05 -7.30 -12.33
N LYS A 283 10.58 -6.49 -13.26
CA LYS A 283 10.15 -6.44 -14.66
C LYS A 283 10.58 -7.70 -15.42
N MET A 284 11.82 -8.16 -15.28
CA MET A 284 12.34 -9.36 -15.95
C MET A 284 11.63 -10.65 -15.51
N ALA A 285 11.19 -10.73 -14.26
CA ALA A 285 10.38 -11.86 -13.79
C ALA A 285 9.04 -12.01 -14.55
N LEU A 286 8.63 -11.02 -15.35
CA LEU A 286 7.45 -11.07 -16.21
C LEU A 286 7.72 -11.81 -17.53
N ASP A 287 8.94 -11.72 -18.06
CA ASP A 287 9.30 -12.25 -19.39
C ASP A 287 9.57 -13.78 -19.37
N THR A 288 9.71 -14.38 -18.19
CA THR A 288 10.03 -15.80 -18.02
C THR A 288 8.81 -16.73 -17.96
N THR A 289 7.59 -16.20 -18.03
CA THR A 289 6.38 -17.04 -18.13
C THR A 289 6.22 -17.49 -19.60
N PRO A 290 6.21 -18.80 -19.91
CA PRO A 290 5.99 -19.26 -21.28
C PRO A 290 4.62 -18.78 -21.75
N PRO A 291 4.48 -18.35 -23.03
CA PRO A 291 3.19 -18.01 -23.59
C PRO A 291 2.27 -19.23 -23.46
N ASP A 292 1.11 -19.02 -22.87
CA ASP A 292 0.06 -20.03 -22.74
C ASP A 292 -0.12 -20.76 -24.08
N ALA A 293 -0.02 -22.08 -24.02
CA ALA A 293 -0.35 -22.92 -25.16
C ALA A 293 -1.83 -22.68 -25.49
N ALA A 294 -2.07 -22.02 -26.60
CA ALA A 294 -3.41 -21.82 -27.15
C ALA A 294 -4.14 -23.19 -27.22
N PRO A 295 -5.37 -23.30 -26.75
CA PRO A 295 -6.14 -24.49 -26.90
C PRO A 295 -6.43 -24.71 -28.41
N ARG A 296 -6.08 -25.91 -28.92
CA ARG A 296 -6.49 -26.42 -30.22
C ARG A 296 -7.95 -26.79 -30.22
#